data_69f91168a1870ef14c00bf66825c823f
#
_entry.id   69f91168a1870ef14c00bf66825c823f
#
_cell.length_a   1.000
_cell.length_b   1.000
_cell.length_c   1.000
_cell.angle_alpha   90.00
_cell.angle_beta   90.00
_cell.angle_gamma   90.00
#
_symmetry.space_group_name_H-M   'P 1'
#
loop_
_entity.id
_entity.type
_entity.pdbx_description
1 polymer ?
#
loop_
_entity_poly.entity_id
_entity_poly.type
_entity_poly.pdbx_seq_one_letter_code
_entity_poly.pdbx_strand_id
1 'polypeptide(L)'
;QTAFAEIKYVDTTAKGTGETFEIALKKAFNRAVSKVNGVSVESESVLKTIDKSVTTNEGSSASLTRDLQQTINEKTKGSIKSFEILSESKDGNGLVNIEIKATIAKFALSKSAKRKRIAVVPFRLNIGRVDIENFSPDDFRELLNQKFSTYLVQTRKFTVLDREFDQEIKGELANLAGSDNIEDQVKIGQALFADYIVVGRVDNLEIKEVEKKFLTSEKIIKKTMGILNFSYRIIDVPTTQIKYSSSVSLEVNLKKQNQPLVYLSDMTAQNAGVEVMYAIYPILVEKIEGGLLYLGQGGNQIKLNDQYSLYERS
;
A
#
# COMPACT_ATOMS: atom_id res chain seq x y z
N GLN A 1 21.48 -22.70 0.85
CA GLN A 1 20.91 -23.00 2.18
C GLN A 1 19.70 -22.12 2.38
N THR A 2 18.51 -22.71 2.24
CA THR A 2 17.23 -22.10 2.61
C THR A 2 17.15 -22.09 4.14
N ALA A 3 17.35 -20.94 4.75
CA ALA A 3 17.09 -20.74 6.15
C ALA A 3 15.57 -20.79 6.38
N PHE A 4 15.09 -21.88 6.92
CA PHE A 4 13.74 -21.97 7.46
C PHE A 4 13.66 -21.02 8.66
N ALA A 5 12.78 -20.03 8.60
CA ALA A 5 12.52 -19.16 9.73
C ALA A 5 11.86 -20.02 10.82
N GLU A 6 12.49 -20.11 11.99
CA GLU A 6 11.92 -20.80 13.16
C GLU A 6 10.63 -20.07 13.58
N ILE A 7 9.52 -20.81 13.61
CA ILE A 7 8.22 -20.24 14.02
C ILE A 7 8.26 -20.11 15.54
N LYS A 8 8.30 -18.87 16.03
CA LYS A 8 8.21 -18.59 17.46
C LYS A 8 6.75 -18.50 17.89
N TYR A 9 6.37 -19.33 18.86
CA TYR A 9 5.04 -19.29 19.47
C TYR A 9 5.04 -18.44 20.74
N VAL A 10 3.93 -17.73 20.96
CA VAL A 10 3.72 -16.87 22.13
C VAL A 10 2.39 -17.22 22.78
N ASP A 11 2.44 -17.50 24.08
CA ASP A 11 1.24 -17.67 24.89
C ASP A 11 0.64 -16.32 25.24
N THR A 12 -0.66 -16.17 25.07
CA THR A 12 -1.38 -14.96 25.41
C THR A 12 -2.78 -15.27 25.95
N THR A 13 -3.30 -14.42 26.82
CA THR A 13 -4.67 -14.47 27.29
C THR A 13 -5.46 -13.32 26.72
N ALA A 14 -6.73 -13.56 26.39
CA ALA A 14 -7.61 -12.52 25.90
C ALA A 14 -9.06 -12.80 26.30
N LYS A 15 -9.84 -11.73 26.46
CA LYS A 15 -11.25 -11.79 26.81
C LYS A 15 -12.09 -11.32 25.63
N GLY A 16 -13.26 -11.94 25.45
CA GLY A 16 -14.28 -11.53 24.49
C GLY A 16 -15.64 -11.51 25.13
N THR A 17 -16.49 -10.59 24.71
CA THR A 17 -17.88 -10.45 25.19
C THR A 17 -18.80 -10.39 23.98
N GLY A 18 -19.88 -11.15 24.00
CA GLY A 18 -20.86 -11.20 22.91
C GLY A 18 -22.23 -11.67 23.37
N GLU A 19 -23.22 -11.54 22.52
CA GLU A 19 -24.58 -12.04 22.75
C GLU A 19 -24.63 -13.58 22.77
N THR A 20 -23.73 -14.22 22.02
CA THR A 20 -23.58 -15.68 21.98
C THR A 20 -22.15 -16.09 22.31
N PHE A 21 -21.98 -17.38 22.63
CA PHE A 21 -20.68 -18.00 22.87
C PHE A 21 -19.73 -17.77 21.67
N GLU A 22 -20.22 -17.98 20.46
CA GLU A 22 -19.44 -17.87 19.24
C GLU A 22 -18.92 -16.42 19.04
N ILE A 23 -19.80 -15.42 19.25
CA ILE A 23 -19.42 -14.00 19.12
C ILE A 23 -18.37 -13.64 20.18
N ALA A 24 -18.56 -14.09 21.42
CA ALA A 24 -17.61 -13.85 22.50
C ALA A 24 -16.24 -14.51 22.21
N LEU A 25 -16.25 -15.76 21.74
CA LEU A 25 -15.05 -16.51 21.40
C LEU A 25 -14.29 -15.86 20.24
N LYS A 26 -15.00 -15.44 19.17
CA LYS A 26 -14.40 -14.70 18.04
C LYS A 26 -13.72 -13.42 18.51
N LYS A 27 -14.36 -12.64 19.36
CA LYS A 27 -13.78 -11.41 19.91
C LYS A 27 -12.56 -11.70 20.80
N ALA A 28 -12.56 -12.79 21.55
CA ALA A 28 -11.38 -13.21 22.31
C ALA A 28 -10.21 -13.56 21.41
N PHE A 29 -10.42 -14.34 20.34
CA PHE A 29 -9.39 -14.63 19.35
C PHE A 29 -8.88 -13.38 18.64
N ASN A 30 -9.75 -12.49 18.21
CA ASN A 30 -9.36 -11.25 17.58
C ASN A 30 -8.39 -10.45 18.45
N ARG A 31 -8.70 -10.35 19.76
CA ARG A 31 -7.81 -9.69 20.71
C ARG A 31 -6.51 -10.46 20.95
N ALA A 32 -6.55 -11.78 21.01
CA ALA A 32 -5.36 -12.61 21.21
C ALA A 32 -4.38 -12.47 20.03
N VAL A 33 -4.87 -12.62 18.79
CA VAL A 33 -4.07 -12.48 17.57
C VAL A 33 -3.49 -11.08 17.46
N SER A 34 -4.30 -10.05 17.72
CA SER A 34 -3.85 -8.65 17.67
C SER A 34 -2.79 -8.34 18.73
N LYS A 35 -2.87 -8.95 19.91
CA LYS A 35 -1.83 -8.80 20.95
C LYS A 35 -0.47 -9.34 20.51
N VAL A 36 -0.45 -10.47 19.78
CA VAL A 36 0.81 -11.15 19.40
C VAL A 36 1.37 -10.57 18.10
N ASN A 37 0.53 -10.30 17.12
CA ASN A 37 0.94 -9.97 15.76
C ASN A 37 0.57 -8.55 15.30
N GLY A 38 -0.17 -7.79 16.13
CA GLY A 38 -0.74 -6.52 15.69
C GLY A 38 -1.82 -6.71 14.61
N VAL A 39 -2.15 -5.64 13.91
CA VAL A 39 -3.05 -5.67 12.75
C VAL A 39 -2.19 -5.82 11.50
N SER A 40 -2.25 -6.98 10.85
CA SER A 40 -1.53 -7.28 9.60
C SER A 40 -2.41 -8.10 8.66
N VAL A 41 -2.05 -8.17 7.37
CA VAL A 41 -2.76 -9.00 6.38
C VAL A 41 -2.78 -10.47 6.80
N GLU A 42 -1.68 -10.96 7.38
CA GLU A 42 -1.58 -12.32 7.90
C GLU A 42 -2.53 -12.51 9.09
N SER A 43 -2.60 -11.53 10.00
CA SER A 43 -3.54 -11.55 11.13
C SER A 43 -4.99 -11.57 10.66
N GLU A 44 -5.35 -10.75 9.66
CA GLU A 44 -6.70 -10.75 9.08
C GLU A 44 -7.06 -12.07 8.42
N SER A 45 -6.12 -12.68 7.70
CA SER A 45 -6.33 -14.00 7.07
C SER A 45 -6.62 -15.08 8.11
N VAL A 46 -5.87 -15.07 9.23
CA VAL A 46 -6.09 -15.98 10.36
C VAL A 46 -7.46 -15.72 10.98
N LEU A 47 -7.83 -14.47 11.20
CA LEU A 47 -9.11 -14.09 11.80
C LEU A 47 -10.31 -14.48 10.92
N LYS A 48 -10.25 -14.27 9.62
CA LYS A 48 -11.30 -14.72 8.67
C LYS A 48 -11.46 -16.25 8.71
N THR A 49 -10.37 -16.97 8.88
CA THR A 49 -10.39 -18.44 8.98
C THR A 49 -11.02 -18.91 10.29
N ILE A 50 -10.71 -18.27 11.41
CA ILE A 50 -11.33 -18.53 12.71
C ILE A 50 -12.83 -18.23 12.65
N ASP A 51 -13.20 -17.10 12.07
CA ASP A 51 -14.58 -16.65 11.93
C ASP A 51 -15.45 -17.70 11.23
N LYS A 52 -14.98 -18.21 10.10
CA LYS A 52 -15.64 -19.30 9.36
C LYS A 52 -15.70 -20.58 10.16
N SER A 53 -14.64 -20.93 10.92
CA SER A 53 -14.58 -22.17 11.67
C SER A 53 -15.51 -22.18 12.87
N VAL A 54 -15.67 -21.04 13.55
CA VAL A 54 -16.58 -20.90 14.70
C VAL A 54 -18.04 -20.89 14.26
N THR A 55 -18.35 -20.31 13.09
CA THR A 55 -19.74 -20.23 12.58
C THR A 55 -20.29 -21.57 12.10
N THR A 56 -19.42 -22.50 11.68
CA THR A 56 -19.84 -23.80 11.12
C THR A 56 -20.04 -24.90 12.15
N ASN A 57 -19.69 -24.68 13.39
CA ASN A 57 -19.80 -25.69 14.45
C ASN A 57 -20.96 -25.37 15.41
N GLU A 58 -22.13 -25.98 15.19
CA GLU A 58 -23.28 -25.96 16.11
C GLU A 58 -23.17 -27.13 17.09
N GLY A 59 -22.88 -26.88 18.38
CA GLY A 59 -22.81 -27.94 19.38
C GLY A 59 -22.62 -27.42 20.81
N SER A 60 -22.75 -28.29 21.83
CA SER A 60 -22.60 -27.94 23.24
C SER A 60 -21.13 -27.73 23.66
N SER A 61 -20.90 -26.84 24.62
CA SER A 61 -19.60 -26.21 24.96
C SER A 61 -18.38 -27.12 25.15
N ALA A 62 -18.52 -28.35 25.64
CA ALA A 62 -17.36 -29.20 25.95
C ALA A 62 -16.88 -30.10 24.79
N SER A 63 -17.78 -30.54 23.88
CA SER A 63 -17.40 -31.28 22.67
C SER A 63 -16.91 -30.35 21.58
N LEU A 64 -17.45 -29.12 21.53
CA LEU A 64 -17.04 -28.03 20.65
C LEU A 64 -15.55 -27.70 20.77
N THR A 65 -14.97 -27.79 21.94
CA THR A 65 -13.62 -27.29 22.18
C THR A 65 -12.55 -28.13 21.48
N ARG A 66 -12.69 -29.47 21.42
CA ARG A 66 -11.70 -30.33 20.76
C ARG A 66 -11.77 -30.30 19.24
N ASP A 67 -12.98 -30.43 18.70
CA ASP A 67 -13.18 -30.43 17.23
C ASP A 67 -12.88 -29.04 16.65
N LEU A 68 -13.25 -27.98 17.39
CA LEU A 68 -12.95 -26.61 17.03
C LEU A 68 -11.46 -26.32 17.10
N GLN A 69 -10.75 -26.84 18.11
CA GLN A 69 -9.30 -26.69 18.26
C GLN A 69 -8.55 -27.33 17.09
N GLN A 70 -8.94 -28.56 16.70
CA GLN A 70 -8.34 -29.23 15.56
C GLN A 70 -8.65 -28.48 14.27
N THR A 71 -9.89 -28.08 14.05
CA THR A 71 -10.32 -27.33 12.87
C THR A 71 -9.60 -25.98 12.74
N ILE A 72 -9.45 -25.25 13.84
CA ILE A 72 -8.73 -23.96 13.84
C ILE A 72 -7.24 -24.17 13.55
N ASN A 73 -6.60 -25.15 14.18
CA ASN A 73 -5.19 -25.47 13.95
C ASN A 73 -4.94 -25.82 12.47
N GLU A 74 -5.72 -26.74 11.91
CA GLU A 74 -5.59 -27.18 10.53
C GLU A 74 -5.85 -26.04 9.52
N LYS A 75 -6.95 -25.31 9.70
CA LYS A 75 -7.33 -24.24 8.77
C LYS A 75 -6.44 -22.99 8.89
N THR A 76 -5.91 -22.69 10.07
CA THR A 76 -4.94 -21.61 10.26
C THR A 76 -3.50 -22.02 9.92
N LYS A 77 -3.31 -23.25 9.42
CA LYS A 77 -1.99 -23.81 9.09
C LYS A 77 -0.99 -23.67 10.24
N GLY A 78 -1.45 -23.94 11.46
CA GLY A 78 -0.64 -23.85 12.67
C GLY A 78 -0.36 -22.43 13.18
N SER A 79 -0.99 -21.40 12.62
CA SER A 79 -0.86 -20.04 13.18
C SER A 79 -1.43 -19.93 14.59
N ILE A 80 -2.44 -20.75 14.92
CA ILE A 80 -2.88 -21.01 16.30
C ILE A 80 -2.57 -22.46 16.60
N LYS A 81 -1.57 -22.68 17.44
CA LYS A 81 -1.11 -24.02 17.82
C LYS A 81 -2.10 -24.72 18.74
N SER A 82 -2.61 -23.96 19.73
CA SER A 82 -3.58 -24.45 20.70
C SER A 82 -4.31 -23.28 21.36
N PHE A 83 -5.47 -23.55 21.93
CA PHE A 83 -6.14 -22.66 22.84
C PHE A 83 -6.90 -23.41 23.91
N GLU A 84 -7.18 -22.74 25.02
CA GLU A 84 -7.95 -23.22 26.15
C GLU A 84 -8.91 -22.13 26.61
N ILE A 85 -10.14 -22.50 26.93
CA ILE A 85 -11.11 -21.58 27.54
C ILE A 85 -10.86 -21.62 29.05
N LEU A 86 -10.38 -20.51 29.59
CA LEU A 86 -10.08 -20.38 31.03
C LEU A 86 -11.34 -20.11 31.85
N SER A 87 -12.27 -19.34 31.29
CA SER A 87 -13.55 -19.03 31.95
C SER A 87 -14.63 -18.70 30.94
N GLU A 88 -15.86 -19.08 31.28
CA GLU A 88 -17.10 -18.70 30.63
C GLU A 88 -18.09 -18.24 31.67
N SER A 89 -18.71 -17.08 31.46
CA SER A 89 -19.74 -16.55 32.35
C SER A 89 -20.76 -15.71 31.57
N LYS A 90 -21.98 -15.59 32.12
CA LYS A 90 -22.97 -14.63 31.63
C LYS A 90 -23.07 -13.50 32.62
N ASP A 91 -23.11 -12.28 32.13
CA ASP A 91 -23.33 -11.10 32.95
C ASP A 91 -24.83 -10.88 33.22
N GLY A 92 -25.14 -9.86 34.05
CA GLY A 92 -26.54 -9.51 34.41
C GLY A 92 -27.38 -9.03 33.21
N ASN A 93 -26.76 -8.72 32.08
CA ASN A 93 -27.42 -8.29 30.85
C ASN A 93 -27.58 -9.46 29.85
N GLY A 94 -27.18 -10.68 30.24
CA GLY A 94 -27.26 -11.88 29.40
C GLY A 94 -26.11 -12.03 28.41
N LEU A 95 -25.11 -11.13 28.40
CA LEU A 95 -23.94 -11.25 27.55
C LEU A 95 -23.00 -12.35 28.04
N VAL A 96 -22.48 -13.13 27.10
CA VAL A 96 -21.48 -14.17 27.35
C VAL A 96 -20.10 -13.53 27.38
N ASN A 97 -19.34 -13.81 28.44
CA ASN A 97 -17.94 -13.40 28.61
C ASN A 97 -17.07 -14.66 28.56
N ILE A 98 -16.09 -14.67 27.68
CA ILE A 98 -15.14 -15.78 27.52
C ILE A 98 -13.72 -15.24 27.70
N GLU A 99 -12.93 -15.96 28.49
CA GLU A 99 -11.49 -15.75 28.57
C GLU A 99 -10.78 -16.97 28.00
N ILE A 100 -9.86 -16.75 27.05
CA ILE A 100 -9.05 -17.80 26.44
C ILE A 100 -7.57 -17.60 26.76
N LYS A 101 -6.83 -18.70 26.88
CA LYS A 101 -5.38 -18.75 26.70
C LYS A 101 -5.09 -19.38 25.35
N ALA A 102 -4.31 -18.71 24.51
CA ALA A 102 -3.98 -19.21 23.18
C ALA A 102 -2.48 -19.16 22.95
N THR A 103 -1.95 -20.20 22.30
CA THR A 103 -0.57 -20.29 21.82
C THR A 103 -0.55 -19.93 20.33
N ILE A 104 -0.06 -18.74 20.02
CA ILE A 104 -0.13 -18.14 18.69
C ILE A 104 1.25 -17.98 18.10
N ALA A 105 1.41 -18.36 16.83
CA ALA A 105 2.63 -18.13 16.08
C ALA A 105 2.88 -16.62 15.96
N LYS A 106 4.03 -16.17 16.43
CA LYS A 106 4.50 -14.81 16.14
C LYS A 106 5.07 -14.80 14.74
N PHE A 107 4.39 -14.08 13.85
CA PHE A 107 4.87 -13.95 12.49
C PHE A 107 6.18 -13.16 12.50
N ALA A 108 7.28 -13.87 12.23
CA ALA A 108 8.52 -13.20 11.90
C ALA A 108 8.29 -12.52 10.53
N LEU A 109 8.20 -11.20 10.54
CA LEU A 109 8.13 -10.45 9.30
C LEU A 109 9.32 -10.86 8.42
N SER A 110 9.05 -11.53 7.31
CA SER A 110 10.08 -11.79 6.30
C SER A 110 10.71 -10.44 5.88
N LYS A 111 11.91 -10.45 5.32
CA LYS A 111 12.52 -9.21 4.78
C LYS A 111 11.57 -8.50 3.80
N SER A 112 10.71 -9.25 3.11
CA SER A 112 9.67 -8.69 2.23
C SER A 112 8.50 -8.07 2.99
N ALA A 113 8.15 -8.57 4.18
CA ALA A 113 7.09 -8.00 5.03
C ALA A 113 7.56 -6.78 5.84
N LYS A 114 8.87 -6.48 5.85
CA LYS A 114 9.41 -5.21 6.37
C LYS A 114 9.28 -4.06 5.36
N ARG A 115 8.78 -4.33 4.15
CA ARG A 115 8.54 -3.28 3.17
C ARG A 115 7.45 -2.36 3.67
N LYS A 116 7.67 -1.06 3.49
CA LYS A 116 6.63 -0.07 3.77
C LYS A 116 5.43 -0.29 2.86
N ARG A 117 4.25 -0.24 3.45
CA ARG A 117 2.98 -0.34 2.73
C ARG A 117 2.66 1.01 2.14
N ILE A 118 2.44 1.06 0.84
CA ILE A 118 2.13 2.28 0.13
C ILE A 118 0.86 2.11 -0.70
N ALA A 119 -0.01 3.09 -0.65
CA ALA A 119 -1.19 3.16 -1.50
C ALA A 119 -1.11 4.40 -2.40
N VAL A 120 -1.53 4.23 -3.65
CA VAL A 120 -1.66 5.32 -4.61
C VAL A 120 -3.13 5.74 -4.61
N VAL A 121 -3.44 6.95 -4.14
CA VAL A 121 -4.80 7.51 -4.18
C VAL A 121 -5.14 7.87 -5.63
N PRO A 122 -6.39 7.63 -6.17
CA PRO A 122 -6.75 8.04 -7.52
C PRO A 122 -6.34 9.50 -7.76
N PHE A 123 -5.50 9.68 -8.79
CA PHE A 123 -5.00 11.01 -9.10
C PHE A 123 -6.13 11.90 -9.58
N ARG A 124 -6.07 13.17 -9.24
CA ARG A 124 -7.03 14.16 -9.71
C ARG A 124 -6.56 14.73 -11.04
N LEU A 125 -7.52 15.08 -11.87
CA LEU A 125 -7.28 15.78 -13.12
C LEU A 125 -7.83 17.20 -13.00
N ASN A 126 -6.96 18.19 -13.12
CA ASN A 126 -7.32 19.59 -13.26
C ASN A 126 -6.84 20.06 -14.64
N ILE A 127 -7.37 19.40 -15.67
CA ILE A 127 -6.99 19.64 -17.05
C ILE A 127 -8.13 20.32 -17.79
N GLY A 128 -7.78 21.23 -18.71
CA GLY A 128 -8.70 21.82 -19.65
C GLY A 128 -9.11 20.83 -20.75
N ARG A 129 -9.58 21.39 -21.88
CA ARG A 129 -9.90 20.60 -23.05
C ARG A 129 -8.64 19.97 -23.63
N VAL A 130 -8.69 18.66 -23.86
CA VAL A 130 -7.64 17.91 -24.55
C VAL A 130 -8.12 17.56 -25.95
N ASP A 131 -7.43 18.06 -26.97
CA ASP A 131 -7.77 17.83 -28.38
C ASP A 131 -7.17 16.50 -28.86
N ILE A 132 -7.66 15.40 -28.30
CA ILE A 132 -7.35 14.02 -28.72
C ILE A 132 -8.68 13.35 -29.05
N GLU A 133 -8.74 12.71 -30.19
CA GLU A 133 -9.92 11.91 -30.58
C GLU A 133 -10.19 10.80 -29.55
N ASN A 134 -11.45 10.68 -29.13
CA ASN A 134 -11.89 9.71 -28.10
C ASN A 134 -11.16 9.84 -26.74
N PHE A 135 -10.70 11.04 -26.36
CA PHE A 135 -10.09 11.23 -25.05
C PHE A 135 -11.12 11.07 -23.93
N SER A 136 -10.84 10.17 -22.99
CA SER A 136 -11.58 9.99 -21.76
C SER A 136 -10.69 10.39 -20.57
N PRO A 137 -11.05 11.42 -19.79
CA PRO A 137 -10.32 11.81 -18.60
C PRO A 137 -10.24 10.68 -17.56
N ASP A 138 -11.31 9.91 -17.43
CA ASP A 138 -11.35 8.79 -16.45
C ASP A 138 -10.42 7.66 -16.84
N ASP A 139 -10.40 7.27 -18.13
CA ASP A 139 -9.50 6.24 -18.63
C ASP A 139 -8.04 6.67 -18.51
N PHE A 140 -7.74 7.94 -18.78
CA PHE A 140 -6.39 8.49 -18.60
C PHE A 140 -5.96 8.48 -17.13
N ARG A 141 -6.86 8.86 -16.22
CA ARG A 141 -6.61 8.81 -14.77
C ARG A 141 -6.31 7.39 -14.30
N GLU A 142 -7.13 6.43 -14.74
CA GLU A 142 -6.93 5.02 -14.41
C GLU A 142 -5.61 4.50 -14.94
N LEU A 143 -5.31 4.79 -16.21
CA LEU A 143 -4.03 4.43 -16.84
C LEU A 143 -2.83 4.97 -16.07
N LEU A 144 -2.84 6.26 -15.69
CA LEU A 144 -1.74 6.87 -14.95
C LEU A 144 -1.59 6.25 -13.56
N ASN A 145 -2.69 6.00 -12.85
CA ASN A 145 -2.67 5.31 -11.56
C ASN A 145 -2.10 3.89 -11.68
N GLN A 146 -2.52 3.14 -12.70
CA GLN A 146 -2.03 1.79 -12.95
C GLN A 146 -0.53 1.79 -13.25
N LYS A 147 -0.06 2.69 -14.13
CA LYS A 147 1.36 2.82 -14.47
C LYS A 147 2.20 3.17 -13.24
N PHE A 148 1.72 4.08 -12.42
CA PHE A 148 2.39 4.49 -11.19
C PHE A 148 2.47 3.34 -10.17
N SER A 149 1.37 2.65 -9.92
CA SER A 149 1.33 1.49 -9.03
C SER A 149 2.23 0.37 -9.53
N THR A 150 2.19 0.07 -10.84
CA THR A 150 3.06 -0.92 -11.48
C THR A 150 4.54 -0.57 -11.30
N TYR A 151 4.91 0.69 -11.48
CA TYR A 151 6.29 1.13 -11.26
C TYR A 151 6.73 0.87 -9.81
N LEU A 152 5.92 1.26 -8.82
CA LEU A 152 6.23 1.03 -7.41
C LEU A 152 6.37 -0.46 -7.07
N VAL A 153 5.50 -1.33 -7.63
CA VAL A 153 5.61 -2.80 -7.49
C VAL A 153 6.93 -3.30 -8.05
N GLN A 154 7.32 -2.83 -9.24
CA GLN A 154 8.56 -3.25 -9.92
C GLN A 154 9.82 -2.86 -9.15
N THR A 155 9.79 -1.79 -8.34
CA THR A 155 10.92 -1.42 -7.48
C THR A 155 11.24 -2.48 -6.43
N ARG A 156 10.30 -3.35 -6.09
CA ARG A 156 10.38 -4.36 -5.00
C ARG A 156 10.73 -3.78 -3.63
N LYS A 157 10.59 -2.47 -3.45
CA LYS A 157 10.84 -1.78 -2.18
C LYS A 157 9.59 -1.62 -1.34
N PHE A 158 8.42 -1.65 -1.98
CA PHE A 158 7.13 -1.44 -1.32
C PHE A 158 6.26 -2.68 -1.34
N THR A 159 5.35 -2.76 -0.37
CA THR A 159 4.12 -3.52 -0.48
C THR A 159 3.07 -2.54 -0.99
N VAL A 160 2.78 -2.57 -2.29
CA VAL A 160 1.76 -1.71 -2.89
C VAL A 160 0.40 -2.31 -2.58
N LEU A 161 -0.46 -1.53 -1.95
CA LEU A 161 -1.80 -1.94 -1.59
C LEU A 161 -2.72 -1.76 -2.79
N ASP A 162 -3.29 -2.87 -3.24
CA ASP A 162 -4.25 -2.87 -4.34
C ASP A 162 -5.66 -2.53 -3.83
N ARG A 163 -6.47 -1.95 -4.71
CA ARG A 163 -7.72 -1.28 -4.38
C ARG A 163 -8.95 -1.99 -4.87
N GLU A 164 -8.96 -3.28 -4.95
CA GLU A 164 -10.23 -3.97 -5.14
C GLU A 164 -11.05 -3.89 -3.82
N PHE A 165 -11.63 -2.70 -3.58
CA PHE A 165 -12.51 -2.48 -2.45
C PHE A 165 -13.94 -2.94 -2.72
N ASP A 166 -14.63 -3.36 -1.66
CA ASP A 166 -16.07 -3.44 -1.61
C ASP A 166 -16.72 -2.16 -2.12
N GLN A 167 -17.77 -2.27 -2.91
CA GLN A 167 -18.40 -1.13 -3.60
C GLN A 167 -18.91 -0.04 -2.65
N GLU A 168 -19.25 -0.38 -1.41
CA GLU A 168 -19.69 0.58 -0.39
C GLU A 168 -18.56 1.52 0.06
N ILE A 169 -17.33 0.99 0.22
CA ILE A 169 -16.16 1.77 0.61
C ILE A 169 -15.66 2.64 -0.57
N LYS A 170 -15.88 2.21 -1.82
CA LYS A 170 -15.48 2.99 -3.02
C LYS A 170 -16.10 4.38 -3.08
N GLY A 171 -17.37 4.53 -2.71
CA GLY A 171 -18.07 5.81 -2.74
C GLY A 171 -17.53 6.80 -1.71
N GLU A 172 -17.30 6.36 -0.49
CA GLU A 172 -16.75 7.19 0.58
C GLU A 172 -15.30 7.60 0.32
N LEU A 173 -14.47 6.64 -0.11
CA LEU A 173 -13.08 6.90 -0.46
C LEU A 173 -12.94 7.79 -1.71
N ALA A 174 -13.85 7.71 -2.68
CA ALA A 174 -13.84 8.59 -3.83
C ALA A 174 -14.11 10.05 -3.43
N ASN A 175 -15.04 10.27 -2.50
CA ASN A 175 -15.32 11.60 -1.94
C ASN A 175 -14.12 12.14 -1.16
N LEU A 176 -13.50 11.33 -0.32
CA LEU A 176 -12.29 11.68 0.43
C LEU A 176 -11.08 11.93 -0.48
N ALA A 177 -10.95 11.16 -1.58
CA ALA A 177 -9.88 11.34 -2.56
C ALA A 177 -10.00 12.68 -3.32
N GLY A 178 -11.22 13.22 -3.45
CA GLY A 178 -11.48 14.54 -3.98
C GLY A 178 -11.12 15.70 -3.05
N SER A 179 -10.92 15.43 -1.75
CA SER A 179 -10.61 16.46 -0.75
C SER A 179 -9.15 16.92 -0.83
N ASP A 180 -8.91 18.23 -0.66
CA ASP A 180 -7.57 18.80 -0.48
C ASP A 180 -7.09 18.73 0.97
N ASN A 181 -7.97 18.36 1.90
CA ASN A 181 -7.65 18.24 3.32
C ASN A 181 -6.78 17.00 3.58
N ILE A 182 -5.66 17.21 4.25
CA ILE A 182 -4.72 16.13 4.63
C ILE A 182 -5.41 15.11 5.54
N GLU A 183 -6.27 15.54 6.45
CA GLU A 183 -6.98 14.64 7.38
C GLU A 183 -7.87 13.64 6.64
N ASP A 184 -8.58 14.09 5.61
CA ASP A 184 -9.41 13.20 4.79
C ASP A 184 -8.57 12.21 3.99
N GLN A 185 -7.44 12.67 3.47
CA GLN A 185 -6.50 11.80 2.75
C GLN A 185 -5.86 10.77 3.70
N VAL A 186 -5.55 11.15 4.93
CA VAL A 186 -5.04 10.23 5.95
C VAL A 186 -6.06 9.17 6.32
N LYS A 187 -7.35 9.50 6.39
CA LYS A 187 -8.42 8.50 6.60
C LYS A 187 -8.40 7.41 5.53
N ILE A 188 -8.15 7.79 4.27
CA ILE A 188 -7.95 6.79 3.19
C ILE A 188 -6.77 5.87 3.53
N GLY A 189 -5.64 6.44 3.91
CA GLY A 189 -4.46 5.66 4.28
C GLY A 189 -4.70 4.73 5.47
N GLN A 190 -5.43 5.19 6.47
CA GLN A 190 -5.80 4.41 7.65
C GLN A 190 -6.75 3.27 7.29
N ALA A 191 -7.78 3.53 6.48
CA ALA A 191 -8.70 2.50 5.98
C ALA A 191 -7.97 1.42 5.16
N LEU A 192 -6.87 1.79 4.52
CA LEU A 192 -6.01 0.89 3.74
C LEU A 192 -4.91 0.23 4.55
N PHE A 193 -4.74 0.58 5.81
CA PHE A 193 -3.59 0.17 6.62
C PHE A 193 -2.24 0.50 5.95
N ALA A 194 -2.19 1.61 5.21
CA ALA A 194 -0.97 2.08 4.55
C ALA A 194 -0.04 2.78 5.55
N ASP A 195 1.27 2.62 5.35
CA ASP A 195 2.27 3.43 6.05
C ASP A 195 2.42 4.79 5.35
N TYR A 196 2.30 4.79 4.02
CA TYR A 196 2.35 5.97 3.16
C TYR A 196 1.23 5.96 2.13
N ILE A 197 0.75 7.16 1.79
CA ILE A 197 -0.10 7.34 0.62
C ILE A 197 0.54 8.34 -0.34
N VAL A 198 0.37 8.08 -1.63
CA VAL A 198 0.71 9.03 -2.70
C VAL A 198 -0.58 9.67 -3.20
N VAL A 199 -0.63 10.98 -3.11
CA VAL A 199 -1.73 11.81 -3.61
C VAL A 199 -1.19 12.68 -4.71
N GLY A 200 -1.84 12.73 -5.86
CA GLY A 200 -1.35 13.49 -7.00
C GLY A 200 -2.47 14.14 -7.81
N ARG A 201 -2.05 15.11 -8.61
CA ARG A 201 -2.92 15.85 -9.54
C ARG A 201 -2.19 16.13 -10.83
N VAL A 202 -2.83 15.83 -11.95
CA VAL A 202 -2.40 16.33 -13.26
C VAL A 202 -2.89 17.76 -13.39
N ASP A 203 -1.97 18.71 -13.46
CA ASP A 203 -2.27 20.14 -13.55
C ASP A 203 -2.42 20.60 -14.99
N ASN A 204 -1.75 19.91 -15.92
CA ASN A 204 -1.86 20.16 -17.36
C ASN A 204 -1.60 18.89 -18.16
N LEU A 205 -2.39 18.68 -19.21
CA LEU A 205 -2.16 17.67 -20.24
C LEU A 205 -2.50 18.29 -21.58
N GLU A 206 -1.53 18.31 -22.48
CA GLU A 206 -1.67 18.92 -23.80
C GLU A 206 -0.92 18.08 -24.83
N ILE A 207 -1.57 17.82 -25.96
CA ILE A 207 -0.91 17.27 -27.15
C ILE A 207 -1.18 18.22 -28.30
N LYS A 208 -0.11 18.79 -28.83
CA LYS A 208 -0.20 19.82 -29.88
C LYS A 208 0.80 19.60 -31.01
N GLU A 209 0.42 19.99 -32.20
CA GLU A 209 1.36 20.11 -33.31
C GLU A 209 2.11 21.44 -33.23
N VAL A 210 3.42 21.39 -33.31
CA VAL A 210 4.29 22.58 -33.36
C VAL A 210 5.00 22.58 -34.70
N GLU A 211 4.86 23.66 -35.41
CA GLU A 211 5.56 23.89 -36.69
C GLU A 211 6.83 24.70 -36.45
N LYS A 212 7.96 24.21 -36.93
CA LYS A 212 9.22 24.94 -36.93
C LYS A 212 9.63 25.28 -38.39
N LYS A 213 9.61 26.56 -38.73
CA LYS A 213 10.18 27.04 -39.96
C LYS A 213 11.66 27.31 -39.79
N PHE A 214 12.48 26.85 -40.75
CA PHE A 214 13.90 27.19 -40.76
C PHE A 214 14.12 28.54 -41.47
N LEU A 215 14.89 29.43 -40.87
CA LEU A 215 15.22 30.74 -41.45
C LEU A 215 15.97 30.65 -42.77
N THR A 216 16.63 29.53 -43.04
CA THR A 216 17.50 29.31 -44.22
C THR A 216 16.87 28.41 -45.28
N SER A 217 15.69 27.90 -45.07
CA SER A 217 14.99 27.03 -46.04
C SER A 217 13.46 27.10 -45.80
N GLU A 218 12.69 27.01 -46.89
CA GLU A 218 11.20 26.96 -46.79
C GLU A 218 10.67 25.67 -46.15
N LYS A 219 11.55 24.85 -45.58
CA LYS A 219 11.17 23.58 -44.98
C LYS A 219 10.48 23.78 -43.64
N ILE A 220 9.23 23.35 -43.57
CA ILE A 220 8.44 23.29 -42.34
C ILE A 220 8.57 21.91 -41.76
N ILE A 221 9.02 21.81 -40.50
CA ILE A 221 9.00 20.56 -39.75
C ILE A 221 7.85 20.62 -38.77
N LYS A 222 6.89 19.70 -38.91
CA LYS A 222 5.82 19.47 -37.95
C LYS A 222 6.26 18.48 -36.89
N LYS A 223 6.06 18.84 -35.61
CA LYS A 223 6.35 17.98 -34.45
C LYS A 223 5.08 17.89 -33.59
N THR A 224 4.70 16.67 -33.22
CA THR A 224 3.67 16.47 -32.21
C THR A 224 4.37 16.48 -30.85
N MET A 225 4.04 17.46 -30.02
CA MET A 225 4.58 17.63 -28.68
C MET A 225 3.53 17.24 -27.65
N GLY A 226 3.93 16.44 -26.66
CA GLY A 226 3.15 16.15 -25.47
C GLY A 226 3.69 16.92 -24.28
N ILE A 227 2.80 17.60 -23.57
CA ILE A 227 3.11 18.34 -22.35
C ILE A 227 2.25 17.74 -21.24
N LEU A 228 2.88 17.37 -20.12
CA LEU A 228 2.17 16.91 -18.93
C LEU A 228 2.84 17.48 -17.70
N ASN A 229 2.04 18.12 -16.83
CA ASN A 229 2.47 18.59 -15.52
C ASN A 229 1.72 17.80 -14.44
N PHE A 230 2.46 17.17 -13.55
CA PHE A 230 1.94 16.34 -12.49
C PHE A 230 2.54 16.74 -11.16
N SER A 231 1.69 17.20 -10.24
CA SER A 231 2.06 17.54 -8.87
C SER A 231 1.64 16.41 -7.94
N TYR A 232 2.49 16.06 -6.97
CA TYR A 232 2.18 14.99 -6.01
C TYR A 232 2.82 15.25 -4.66
N ARG A 233 2.28 14.55 -3.65
CA ARG A 233 2.83 14.52 -2.30
C ARG A 233 2.75 13.13 -1.70
N ILE A 234 3.67 12.83 -0.81
CA ILE A 234 3.70 11.62 0.01
C ILE A 234 3.28 12.01 1.42
N ILE A 235 2.26 11.35 1.94
CA ILE A 235 1.78 11.56 3.31
C ILE A 235 2.18 10.34 4.13
N ASP A 236 2.84 10.58 5.25
CA ASP A 236 3.09 9.61 6.29
C ASP A 236 1.81 9.45 7.12
N VAL A 237 1.15 8.30 7.00
CA VAL A 237 -0.18 8.07 7.57
C VAL A 237 -0.16 8.07 9.10
N PRO A 238 0.79 7.39 9.78
CA PRO A 238 0.89 7.42 11.23
C PRO A 238 1.09 8.81 11.83
N THR A 239 1.85 9.68 11.16
CA THR A 239 2.19 11.01 11.70
C THR A 239 1.30 12.12 11.14
N THR A 240 0.48 11.82 10.14
CA THR A 240 -0.38 12.81 9.44
C THR A 240 0.44 13.97 8.82
N GLN A 241 1.67 13.71 8.42
CA GLN A 241 2.59 14.71 7.91
C GLN A 241 2.91 14.50 6.43
N ILE A 242 3.09 15.59 5.70
CA ILE A 242 3.65 15.53 4.34
C ILE A 242 5.14 15.21 4.47
N LYS A 243 5.52 14.01 4.04
CA LYS A 243 6.91 13.57 4.03
C LYS A 243 7.69 14.17 2.86
N TYR A 244 7.03 14.34 1.72
CA TYR A 244 7.65 14.84 0.50
C TYR A 244 6.59 15.40 -0.45
N SER A 245 6.95 16.42 -1.21
CA SER A 245 6.11 17.01 -2.24
C SER A 245 6.99 17.44 -3.41
N SER A 246 6.54 17.14 -4.63
CA SER A 246 7.26 17.50 -5.86
C SER A 246 6.31 17.64 -7.04
N SER A 247 6.86 18.02 -8.18
CA SER A 247 6.15 18.06 -9.45
C SER A 247 7.04 17.57 -10.58
N VAL A 248 6.43 16.85 -11.51
CA VAL A 248 7.05 16.39 -12.76
C VAL A 248 6.48 17.20 -13.89
N SER A 249 7.36 17.81 -14.69
CA SER A 249 7.00 18.51 -15.93
C SER A 249 7.63 17.78 -17.11
N LEU A 250 6.80 17.31 -18.01
CA LEU A 250 7.24 16.64 -19.23
C LEU A 250 6.90 17.48 -20.45
N GLU A 251 7.88 17.64 -21.33
CA GLU A 251 7.70 18.14 -22.67
C GLU A 251 8.44 17.23 -23.65
N VAL A 252 7.72 16.40 -24.38
CA VAL A 252 8.28 15.32 -25.17
C VAL A 252 7.76 15.31 -26.61
N ASN A 253 8.62 14.90 -27.55
CA ASN A 253 8.23 14.71 -28.93
C ASN A 253 7.59 13.33 -29.11
N LEU A 254 6.31 13.33 -29.50
CA LEU A 254 5.48 12.14 -29.65
C LEU A 254 5.43 11.60 -31.10
N LYS A 255 6.19 12.16 -32.05
CA LYS A 255 6.13 11.81 -33.48
C LYS A 255 6.26 10.30 -33.78
N LYS A 256 6.96 9.57 -32.91
CA LYS A 256 7.20 8.11 -33.06
C LYS A 256 6.35 7.26 -32.11
N GLN A 257 5.43 7.87 -31.39
CA GLN A 257 4.66 7.17 -30.38
C GLN A 257 3.26 6.85 -30.90
N ASN A 258 2.97 5.55 -31.03
CA ASN A 258 1.64 5.08 -31.46
C ASN A 258 0.58 5.29 -30.37
N GLN A 259 1.01 5.33 -29.09
CA GLN A 259 0.15 5.48 -27.92
C GLN A 259 0.67 6.63 -27.03
N PRO A 260 0.42 7.88 -27.40
CA PRO A 260 1.02 9.03 -26.74
C PRO A 260 0.65 9.15 -25.25
N LEU A 261 -0.59 8.85 -24.88
CA LEU A 261 -1.04 8.90 -23.48
C LEU A 261 -0.37 7.83 -22.61
N VAL A 262 -0.19 6.62 -23.16
CA VAL A 262 0.53 5.54 -22.47
C VAL A 262 1.99 5.94 -22.23
N TYR A 263 2.63 6.51 -23.24
CA TYR A 263 4.02 6.97 -23.14
C TYR A 263 4.20 8.08 -22.09
N LEU A 264 3.30 9.09 -22.11
CA LEU A 264 3.32 10.18 -21.11
C LEU A 264 3.06 9.64 -19.69
N SER A 265 2.12 8.71 -19.54
CA SER A 265 1.83 8.08 -18.25
C SER A 265 3.01 7.26 -17.73
N ASP A 266 3.68 6.47 -18.58
CA ASP A 266 4.87 5.71 -18.21
C ASP A 266 6.03 6.62 -17.76
N MET A 267 6.31 7.68 -18.52
CA MET A 267 7.36 8.64 -18.15
C MET A 267 7.05 9.36 -16.85
N THR A 268 5.80 9.78 -16.65
CA THR A 268 5.35 10.43 -15.40
C THR A 268 5.53 9.48 -14.23
N ALA A 269 5.06 8.24 -14.37
CA ALA A 269 5.17 7.21 -13.33
C ALA A 269 6.63 6.90 -12.98
N GLN A 270 7.52 6.81 -13.98
CA GLN A 270 8.94 6.57 -13.75
C GLN A 270 9.61 7.73 -13.00
N ASN A 271 9.42 8.96 -13.48
CA ASN A 271 10.06 10.13 -12.87
C ASN A 271 9.57 10.36 -11.44
N ALA A 272 8.26 10.44 -11.23
CA ALA A 272 7.71 10.64 -9.89
C ALA A 272 7.95 9.42 -8.98
N GLY A 273 7.85 8.20 -9.51
CA GLY A 273 8.06 6.98 -8.74
C GLY A 273 9.50 6.81 -8.24
N VAL A 274 10.50 7.25 -9.00
CA VAL A 274 11.90 7.32 -8.54
C VAL A 274 12.04 8.25 -7.35
N GLU A 275 11.45 9.44 -7.43
CA GLU A 275 11.51 10.41 -6.34
C GLU A 275 10.77 9.90 -5.08
N VAL A 276 9.60 9.26 -5.24
CA VAL A 276 8.88 8.59 -4.14
C VAL A 276 9.76 7.54 -3.48
N MET A 277 10.44 6.74 -4.27
CA MET A 277 11.35 5.71 -3.74
C MET A 277 12.46 6.33 -2.90
N TYR A 278 13.12 7.37 -3.39
CA TYR A 278 14.22 8.03 -2.65
C TYR A 278 13.73 8.80 -1.43
N ALA A 279 12.55 9.40 -1.48
CA ALA A 279 11.97 10.09 -0.33
C ALA A 279 11.68 9.14 0.85
N ILE A 280 11.33 7.88 0.57
CA ILE A 280 11.03 6.86 1.59
C ILE A 280 12.26 6.01 1.92
N TYR A 281 13.06 5.66 0.92
CA TYR A 281 14.28 4.87 1.04
C TYR A 281 15.48 5.64 0.47
N PRO A 282 15.99 6.64 1.19
CA PRO A 282 17.15 7.39 0.74
C PRO A 282 18.39 6.48 0.62
N ILE A 283 19.28 6.80 -0.29
CA ILE A 283 20.56 6.12 -0.42
C ILE A 283 21.40 6.49 0.80
N LEU A 284 21.80 5.49 1.58
CA LEU A 284 22.64 5.69 2.77
C LEU A 284 24.11 5.48 2.44
N VAL A 285 24.96 6.33 3.00
CA VAL A 285 26.41 6.08 3.03
C VAL A 285 26.67 5.13 4.19
N GLU A 286 27.15 3.93 3.89
CA GLU A 286 27.45 2.92 4.91
C GLU A 286 28.88 3.07 5.48
N LYS A 287 29.80 3.55 4.65
CA LYS A 287 31.21 3.71 5.03
C LYS A 287 31.85 4.85 4.24
N ILE A 288 32.80 5.53 4.88
CA ILE A 288 33.70 6.51 4.26
C ILE A 288 35.13 6.03 4.51
N GLU A 289 35.90 5.80 3.46
CA GLU A 289 37.28 5.33 3.55
C GLU A 289 38.11 5.88 2.39
N GLY A 290 39.26 6.48 2.69
CA GLY A 290 40.17 7.01 1.67
C GLY A 290 39.55 8.09 0.75
N GLY A 291 38.55 8.85 1.23
CA GLY A 291 37.82 9.84 0.43
C GLY A 291 36.74 9.25 -0.47
N LEU A 292 36.50 7.93 -0.38
CA LEU A 292 35.44 7.23 -1.12
C LEU A 292 34.23 7.01 -0.23
N LEU A 293 33.05 7.18 -0.80
CA LEU A 293 31.75 6.91 -0.16
C LEU A 293 31.27 5.53 -0.62
N TYR A 294 31.06 4.64 0.33
CA TYR A 294 30.45 3.33 0.10
C TYR A 294 28.95 3.42 0.35
N LEU A 295 28.15 3.20 -0.69
CA LEU A 295 26.71 3.38 -0.63
C LEU A 295 26.02 2.04 -0.36
N GLY A 296 25.01 2.03 0.51
CA GLY A 296 24.21 0.85 0.85
C GLY A 296 23.30 0.35 -0.27
N GLN A 297 23.25 1.05 -1.39
CA GLN A 297 22.47 0.70 -2.56
C GLN A 297 23.29 0.96 -3.83
N GLY A 298 23.06 0.12 -4.83
CA GLY A 298 23.74 0.22 -6.12
C GLY A 298 22.84 -0.23 -7.27
N GLY A 299 23.45 -0.55 -8.40
CA GLY A 299 22.77 -1.02 -9.60
C GLY A 299 22.11 0.11 -10.40
N ASN A 300 20.92 -0.13 -10.94
CA ASN A 300 20.22 0.84 -11.81
C ASN A 300 19.76 2.13 -11.08
N GLN A 301 19.92 2.20 -9.77
CA GLN A 301 19.47 3.35 -8.96
C GLN A 301 20.54 4.47 -8.89
N ILE A 302 21.79 4.13 -9.12
CA ILE A 302 22.91 5.05 -9.10
C ILE A 302 23.60 4.94 -10.43
N LYS A 303 23.58 6.02 -11.20
CA LYS A 303 24.24 6.05 -12.52
C LYS A 303 25.63 6.63 -12.41
N LEU A 304 26.53 6.11 -13.21
CA LEU A 304 27.88 6.68 -13.38
C LEU A 304 27.77 8.14 -13.84
N ASN A 305 28.56 9.01 -13.21
CA ASN A 305 28.63 10.44 -13.47
C ASN A 305 27.41 11.29 -13.05
N ASP A 306 26.43 10.71 -12.35
CA ASP A 306 25.38 11.50 -11.72
C ASP A 306 25.95 12.23 -10.48
N GLN A 307 25.44 13.45 -10.23
CA GLN A 307 25.79 14.21 -9.05
C GLN A 307 24.77 13.99 -7.95
N TYR A 308 25.25 13.78 -6.72
CA TYR A 308 24.42 13.55 -5.53
C TYR A 308 24.81 14.54 -4.45
N SER A 309 23.82 15.07 -3.74
CA SER A 309 24.03 15.87 -2.55
C SER A 309 24.10 14.98 -1.32
N LEU A 310 25.09 15.21 -0.47
CA LEU A 310 25.25 14.49 0.79
C LEU A 310 24.59 15.27 1.93
N TYR A 311 23.76 14.60 2.71
CA TYR A 311 23.08 15.18 3.87
C TYR A 311 23.39 14.34 5.11
N GLU A 312 23.62 15.01 6.22
CA GLU A 312 23.71 14.36 7.51
C GLU A 312 22.31 13.99 8.00
N ARG A 313 22.19 12.79 8.57
CA ARG A 313 20.92 12.34 9.14
C ARG A 313 20.78 12.94 10.54
N SER A 314 19.83 13.85 10.72
CA SER A 314 19.42 14.37 12.02
C SER A 314 18.66 13.33 12.85
#